data_4e840af433d31be0e9a159acd63d2572
#
_entry.id   4e840af433d31be0e9a159acd63d2572
#
_cell.length_a   1.000
_cell.length_b   1.000
_cell.length_c   1.000
_cell.angle_alpha   90.00
_cell.angle_beta   90.00
_cell.angle_gamma   90.00
#
_symmetry.space_group_name_H-M   'P 1'
#
loop_
_entity.id
_entity.type
_entity.pdbx_description
1 polymer ?
#
loop_
_entity_poly.entity_id
_entity_poly.type
_entity_poly.pdbx_seq_one_letter_code
_entity_poly.pdbx_strand_id
1 'polypeptide(L)'
;MASEGDRRADPEVASRRSRLLEGLRVEGEGARGVALALLSTAVFATVVLVAITRSAGWPEVRRAFFDWGDISSAFPDIARAFVLNVKIFLVCEVFILVLALVIAVLRSLPGPVFFPLRALAVIYADLARGVPTILVIALLGFGAPALQLTGVPSSRVFWAGVGLILIYSGYVAEVYRAGIESVHPSQEAAARSLGLSRFQALRHVILPQAIRRVIPPLLNDFIGLQKDTALVGTLGVIEAFNQSQIDSNATFTYGAYLAAAVLFVAITIPLARLTDWLIARDRRRRQATGAVA
;
A
#
# COMPACT_ATOMS: atom_id res chain seq x y z
N MET A 1 69.72 13.39 48.08
CA MET A 1 68.36 14.00 47.96
C MET A 1 67.87 13.70 46.57
N ALA A 2 67.00 12.71 46.48
CA ALA A 2 66.43 12.23 45.24
C ALA A 2 65.04 12.91 45.02
N SER A 3 64.81 13.48 43.87
CA SER A 3 63.49 14.00 43.49
C SER A 3 62.70 12.93 42.72
N GLU A 4 61.68 12.43 43.34
CA GLU A 4 60.68 11.55 42.76
C GLU A 4 59.87 12.29 41.67
N GLY A 5 60.00 11.84 40.40
CA GLY A 5 59.27 12.35 39.28
C GLY A 5 57.83 11.81 39.28
N ASP A 6 56.87 12.64 39.65
CA ASP A 6 55.41 12.41 39.54
C ASP A 6 55.04 12.24 38.05
N ARG A 7 54.85 11.00 37.62
CA ARG A 7 54.25 10.67 36.30
C ARG A 7 52.75 10.82 36.40
N ARG A 8 52.24 12.02 36.33
CA ARG A 8 50.80 12.25 36.10
C ARG A 8 50.45 11.74 34.70
N ALA A 9 49.65 10.69 34.66
CA ALA A 9 49.12 10.18 33.42
C ALA A 9 48.30 11.29 32.71
N ASP A 10 48.64 11.53 31.46
CA ASP A 10 48.04 12.56 30.61
C ASP A 10 46.52 12.36 30.53
N PRO A 11 45.69 13.32 30.99
CA PRO A 11 44.24 13.19 31.03
C PRO A 11 43.60 13.00 29.64
N GLU A 12 44.31 13.40 28.59
CA GLU A 12 43.85 13.22 27.20
C GLU A 12 43.95 11.76 26.73
N VAL A 13 45.00 11.04 27.17
CA VAL A 13 45.20 9.62 26.87
C VAL A 13 44.20 8.75 27.64
N ALA A 14 43.87 9.12 28.88
CA ALA A 14 42.83 8.45 29.66
C ALA A 14 41.44 8.64 29.04
N SER A 15 41.14 9.84 28.55
CA SER A 15 39.86 10.18 27.89
C SER A 15 39.69 9.50 26.51
N ARG A 16 40.77 9.31 25.75
CA ARG A 16 40.74 8.54 24.49
C ARG A 16 40.54 7.05 24.73
N ARG A 17 41.19 6.51 25.78
CA ARG A 17 41.06 5.08 26.15
C ARG A 17 39.67 4.75 26.67
N SER A 18 39.02 5.63 27.44
CA SER A 18 37.66 5.44 27.90
C SER A 18 36.63 5.51 26.74
N ARG A 19 36.79 6.43 25.79
CA ARG A 19 35.91 6.50 24.60
C ARG A 19 36.05 5.31 23.67
N LEU A 20 37.26 4.76 23.51
CA LEU A 20 37.46 3.53 22.75
C LEU A 20 36.85 2.31 23.44
N LEU A 21 36.95 2.23 24.77
CA LEU A 21 36.34 1.14 25.55
C LEU A 21 34.80 1.23 25.59
N GLU A 22 34.24 2.44 25.64
CA GLU A 22 32.79 2.65 25.51
C GLU A 22 32.26 2.27 24.11
N GLY A 23 32.98 2.65 23.04
CA GLY A 23 32.60 2.24 21.67
C GLY A 23 32.61 0.72 21.49
N LEU A 24 33.63 0.03 22.01
CA LEU A 24 33.71 -1.44 21.96
C LEU A 24 32.64 -2.13 22.82
N ARG A 25 32.24 -1.50 23.94
CA ARG A 25 31.20 -2.00 24.82
C ARG A 25 29.78 -1.88 24.17
N VAL A 26 29.51 -0.77 23.51
CA VAL A 26 28.24 -0.55 22.76
C VAL A 26 28.11 -1.52 21.59
N GLU A 27 29.18 -1.78 20.84
CA GLU A 27 29.17 -2.79 19.76
C GLU A 27 28.96 -4.21 20.31
N GLY A 28 29.60 -4.56 21.43
CA GLY A 28 29.43 -5.87 22.07
C GLY A 28 28.04 -6.08 22.67
N GLU A 29 27.44 -5.04 23.25
CA GLU A 29 26.05 -5.09 23.76
C GLU A 29 25.05 -5.16 22.61
N GLY A 30 25.25 -4.43 21.50
CA GLY A 30 24.44 -4.51 20.29
C GLY A 30 24.46 -5.91 19.66
N ALA A 31 25.62 -6.52 19.48
CA ALA A 31 25.75 -7.86 18.92
C ALA A 31 25.13 -8.95 19.81
N ARG A 32 25.34 -8.87 21.13
CA ARG A 32 24.70 -9.77 22.11
C ARG A 32 23.20 -9.58 22.15
N GLY A 33 22.70 -8.34 22.11
CA GLY A 33 21.26 -8.05 22.05
C GLY A 33 20.61 -8.63 20.79
N VAL A 34 21.25 -8.48 19.64
CA VAL A 34 20.79 -9.08 18.38
C VAL A 34 20.81 -10.60 18.45
N ALA A 35 21.87 -11.22 18.98
CA ALA A 35 21.97 -12.67 19.14
C ALA A 35 20.88 -13.21 20.08
N LEU A 36 20.62 -12.54 21.20
CA LEU A 36 19.55 -12.92 22.14
C LEU A 36 18.16 -12.77 21.50
N ALA A 37 17.92 -11.68 20.73
CA ALA A 37 16.66 -11.49 20.01
C ALA A 37 16.45 -12.58 18.94
N LEU A 38 17.47 -12.93 18.18
CA LEU A 38 17.41 -14.02 17.20
C LEU A 38 17.18 -15.37 17.88
N LEU A 39 17.89 -15.65 18.97
CA LEU A 39 17.71 -16.90 19.74
C LEU A 39 16.32 -16.98 20.35
N SER A 40 15.82 -15.93 21.00
CA SER A 40 14.47 -15.90 21.58
C SER A 40 13.39 -16.07 20.51
N THR A 41 13.57 -15.43 19.35
CA THR A 41 12.65 -15.57 18.19
C THR A 41 12.68 -17.00 17.66
N ALA A 42 13.87 -17.58 17.51
CA ALA A 42 14.02 -18.97 17.05
C ALA A 42 13.39 -19.98 18.04
N VAL A 43 13.63 -19.81 19.35
CA VAL A 43 13.04 -20.65 20.40
C VAL A 43 11.51 -20.49 20.39
N PHE A 44 10.99 -19.27 20.37
CA PHE A 44 9.56 -19.01 20.30
C PHE A 44 8.94 -19.66 19.05
N ALA A 45 9.53 -19.41 17.87
CA ALA A 45 9.06 -20.00 16.62
C ALA A 45 9.07 -21.54 16.66
N THR A 46 10.14 -22.13 17.21
CA THR A 46 10.25 -23.58 17.37
C THR A 46 9.18 -24.13 18.32
N VAL A 47 8.95 -23.49 19.47
CA VAL A 47 7.92 -23.90 20.43
C VAL A 47 6.53 -23.84 19.78
N VAL A 48 6.20 -22.74 19.10
CA VAL A 48 4.93 -22.59 18.39
C VAL A 48 4.77 -23.64 17.30
N LEU A 49 5.79 -23.84 16.47
CA LEU A 49 5.77 -24.83 15.39
C LEU A 49 5.58 -26.25 15.95
N VAL A 50 6.33 -26.62 17.00
CA VAL A 50 6.21 -27.93 17.65
C VAL A 50 4.83 -28.09 18.29
N ALA A 51 4.30 -27.07 18.98
CA ALA A 51 2.96 -27.11 19.56
C ALA A 51 1.87 -27.32 18.51
N ILE A 52 1.97 -26.63 17.38
CA ILE A 52 1.02 -26.78 16.25
C ILE A 52 1.15 -28.16 15.62
N THR A 53 2.37 -28.57 15.22
CA THR A 53 2.58 -29.80 14.46
C THR A 53 2.39 -31.07 15.29
N ARG A 54 2.47 -30.97 16.63
CA ARG A 54 2.18 -32.08 17.55
C ARG A 54 0.75 -32.05 18.08
N SER A 55 -0.06 -31.06 17.74
CA SER A 55 -1.47 -31.03 18.12
C SER A 55 -2.24 -32.19 17.44
N ALA A 56 -3.25 -32.71 18.11
CA ALA A 56 -4.09 -33.80 17.59
C ALA A 56 -4.81 -33.43 16.28
N GLY A 57 -5.09 -32.13 16.06
CA GLY A 57 -5.76 -31.63 14.87
C GLY A 57 -4.82 -31.34 13.68
N TRP A 58 -3.48 -31.40 13.86
CA TRP A 58 -2.54 -31.08 12.80
C TRP A 58 -2.67 -31.92 11.52
N PRO A 59 -2.88 -33.26 11.59
CA PRO A 59 -3.07 -34.04 10.38
C PRO A 59 -4.24 -33.56 9.52
N GLU A 60 -5.34 -33.15 10.15
CA GLU A 60 -6.53 -32.64 9.45
C GLU A 60 -6.25 -31.26 8.84
N VAL A 61 -5.61 -30.36 9.59
CA VAL A 61 -5.20 -29.05 9.07
C VAL A 61 -4.25 -29.20 7.88
N ARG A 62 -3.27 -30.10 7.99
CA ARG A 62 -2.32 -30.37 6.90
C ARG A 62 -3.04 -30.88 5.66
N ARG A 63 -3.97 -31.82 5.80
CA ARG A 63 -4.74 -32.37 4.69
C ARG A 63 -5.67 -31.34 4.07
N ALA A 64 -6.35 -30.53 4.91
CA ALA A 64 -7.33 -29.58 4.44
C ALA A 64 -6.70 -28.36 3.76
N PHE A 65 -5.52 -27.88 4.20
CA PHE A 65 -4.95 -26.64 3.73
C PHE A 65 -3.65 -26.79 2.93
N PHE A 66 -2.86 -27.84 3.21
CA PHE A 66 -1.50 -27.98 2.70
C PHE A 66 -1.31 -29.26 1.87
N ASP A 67 -2.38 -29.78 1.27
CA ASP A 67 -2.26 -30.86 0.30
C ASP A 67 -1.66 -30.31 -0.99
N TRP A 68 -0.44 -30.74 -1.29
CA TRP A 68 0.28 -30.26 -2.48
C TRP A 68 -0.35 -30.74 -3.79
N GLY A 69 -1.01 -31.91 -3.78
CA GLY A 69 -1.73 -32.43 -4.93
C GLY A 69 -2.87 -31.48 -5.34
N ASP A 70 -3.70 -31.10 -4.38
CA ASP A 70 -4.81 -30.18 -4.60
C ASP A 70 -4.33 -28.80 -5.02
N ILE A 71 -3.30 -28.23 -4.35
CA ILE A 71 -2.73 -26.95 -4.68
C ILE A 71 -2.20 -26.93 -6.11
N SER A 72 -1.41 -27.92 -6.49
CA SER A 72 -0.77 -27.98 -7.80
C SER A 72 -1.76 -28.23 -8.93
N SER A 73 -2.82 -29.01 -8.70
CA SER A 73 -3.86 -29.28 -9.70
C SER A 73 -4.76 -28.06 -9.94
N ALA A 74 -5.09 -27.29 -8.91
CA ALA A 74 -5.93 -26.09 -8.99
C ALA A 74 -5.15 -24.87 -9.56
N PHE A 75 -3.84 -24.80 -9.34
CA PHE A 75 -3.02 -23.63 -9.67
C PHE A 75 -3.14 -23.14 -11.14
N PRO A 76 -3.14 -24.00 -12.18
CA PRO A 76 -3.25 -23.52 -13.57
C PRO A 76 -4.56 -22.80 -13.87
N ASP A 77 -5.68 -23.27 -13.32
CA ASP A 77 -7.00 -22.68 -13.57
C ASP A 77 -7.16 -21.37 -12.79
N ILE A 78 -6.68 -21.33 -11.55
CA ILE A 78 -6.62 -20.12 -10.74
C ILE A 78 -5.72 -19.06 -11.40
N ALA A 79 -4.55 -19.46 -11.92
CA ALA A 79 -3.63 -18.54 -12.60
C ALA A 79 -4.26 -17.95 -13.89
N ARG A 80 -5.01 -18.74 -14.65
CA ARG A 80 -5.78 -18.24 -15.81
C ARG A 80 -6.86 -17.26 -15.39
N ALA A 81 -7.61 -17.58 -14.34
CA ALA A 81 -8.64 -16.71 -13.78
C ALA A 81 -8.04 -15.41 -13.23
N PHE A 82 -6.85 -15.47 -12.62
CA PHE A 82 -6.12 -14.31 -12.11
C PHE A 82 -5.77 -13.27 -13.18
N VAL A 83 -5.64 -13.67 -14.44
CA VAL A 83 -5.46 -12.72 -15.56
C VAL A 83 -6.61 -11.71 -15.64
N LEU A 84 -7.83 -12.12 -15.28
CA LEU A 84 -8.98 -11.20 -15.23
C LEU A 84 -8.79 -10.15 -14.13
N ASN A 85 -8.30 -10.53 -12.93
CA ASN A 85 -7.99 -9.58 -11.85
C ASN A 85 -6.98 -8.53 -12.33
N VAL A 86 -5.91 -8.97 -13.01
CA VAL A 86 -4.90 -8.04 -13.55
C VAL A 86 -5.50 -7.10 -14.60
N LYS A 87 -6.36 -7.61 -15.50
CA LYS A 87 -7.04 -6.76 -16.51
C LYS A 87 -7.95 -5.73 -15.86
N ILE A 88 -8.81 -6.15 -14.91
CA ILE A 88 -9.70 -5.25 -14.16
C ILE A 88 -8.88 -4.18 -13.47
N PHE A 89 -7.83 -4.57 -12.76
CA PHE A 89 -6.91 -3.68 -12.06
C PHE A 89 -6.34 -2.61 -12.99
N LEU A 90 -5.71 -3.01 -14.11
CA LEU A 90 -5.06 -2.07 -15.02
C LEU A 90 -6.06 -1.12 -15.68
N VAL A 91 -7.23 -1.61 -16.08
CA VAL A 91 -8.26 -0.77 -16.69
C VAL A 91 -8.84 0.21 -15.67
N CYS A 92 -9.23 -0.28 -14.48
CA CYS A 92 -9.81 0.56 -13.44
C CYS A 92 -8.83 1.65 -12.99
N GLU A 93 -7.53 1.31 -12.83
CA GLU A 93 -6.52 2.28 -12.39
C GLU A 93 -6.44 3.51 -13.28
N VAL A 94 -6.45 3.32 -14.60
CA VAL A 94 -6.43 4.46 -15.54
C VAL A 94 -7.64 5.38 -15.34
N PHE A 95 -8.85 4.81 -15.23
CA PHE A 95 -10.06 5.60 -15.01
C PHE A 95 -10.09 6.25 -13.63
N ILE A 96 -9.61 5.57 -12.60
CA ILE A 96 -9.50 6.09 -11.23
C ILE A 96 -8.62 7.34 -11.21
N LEU A 97 -7.41 7.27 -11.76
CA LEU A 97 -6.47 8.39 -11.79
C LEU A 97 -7.06 9.61 -12.49
N VAL A 98 -7.73 9.39 -13.62
CA VAL A 98 -8.36 10.48 -14.39
C VAL A 98 -9.54 11.08 -13.62
N LEU A 99 -10.48 10.25 -13.13
CA LEU A 99 -11.66 10.71 -12.42
C LEU A 99 -11.28 11.40 -11.09
N ALA A 100 -10.33 10.85 -10.36
CA ALA A 100 -9.80 11.46 -9.14
C ALA A 100 -9.18 12.84 -9.39
N LEU A 101 -8.46 13.00 -10.50
CA LEU A 101 -7.90 14.30 -10.88
C LEU A 101 -9.01 15.31 -11.17
N VAL A 102 -10.06 14.91 -11.89
CA VAL A 102 -11.23 15.76 -12.14
C VAL A 102 -11.87 16.20 -10.82
N ILE A 103 -12.10 15.26 -9.90
CA ILE A 103 -12.70 15.55 -8.58
C ILE A 103 -11.81 16.50 -7.78
N ALA A 104 -10.50 16.28 -7.75
CA ALA A 104 -9.55 17.14 -7.05
C ALA A 104 -9.55 18.57 -7.63
N VAL A 105 -9.59 18.71 -8.95
CA VAL A 105 -9.69 20.00 -9.62
C VAL A 105 -11.01 20.68 -9.30
N LEU A 106 -12.15 19.98 -9.37
CA LEU A 106 -13.46 20.55 -9.01
C LEU A 106 -13.49 21.07 -7.58
N ARG A 107 -12.86 20.36 -6.63
CA ARG A 107 -12.76 20.79 -5.23
C ARG A 107 -11.89 22.04 -5.03
N SER A 108 -10.94 22.30 -5.93
CA SER A 108 -10.01 23.44 -5.85
C SER A 108 -10.49 24.71 -6.57
N LEU A 109 -11.65 24.67 -7.27
CA LEU A 109 -12.17 25.81 -8.01
C LEU A 109 -12.45 27.01 -7.10
N PRO A 110 -11.94 28.22 -7.41
CA PRO A 110 -12.11 29.40 -6.57
C PRO A 110 -13.48 30.08 -6.80
N GLY A 111 -13.92 30.86 -5.82
CA GLY A 111 -15.09 31.72 -5.92
C GLY A 111 -16.43 31.06 -5.56
N PRO A 112 -17.46 31.87 -5.30
CA PRO A 112 -18.77 31.39 -4.85
C PRO A 112 -19.58 30.70 -5.96
N VAL A 113 -19.35 31.06 -7.23
CA VAL A 113 -20.08 30.51 -8.39
C VAL A 113 -19.87 29.00 -8.52
N PHE A 114 -18.67 28.50 -8.17
CA PHE A 114 -18.36 27.09 -8.23
C PHE A 114 -18.69 26.31 -6.96
N PHE A 115 -19.36 26.94 -5.98
CA PHE A 115 -19.74 26.28 -4.73
C PHE A 115 -20.54 24.98 -4.94
N PRO A 116 -21.55 24.90 -5.83
CA PRO A 116 -22.31 23.66 -6.04
C PRO A 116 -21.43 22.49 -6.53
N LEU A 117 -20.50 22.77 -7.46
CA LEU A 117 -19.57 21.74 -7.98
C LEU A 117 -18.59 21.26 -6.91
N ARG A 118 -18.08 22.18 -6.08
CA ARG A 118 -17.23 21.82 -4.93
C ARG A 118 -17.99 20.98 -3.92
N ALA A 119 -19.22 21.37 -3.58
CA ALA A 119 -20.05 20.63 -2.64
C ALA A 119 -20.33 19.19 -3.13
N LEU A 120 -20.70 19.05 -4.41
CA LEU A 120 -20.90 17.72 -5.03
C LEU A 120 -19.63 16.88 -4.99
N ALA A 121 -18.46 17.45 -5.31
CA ALA A 121 -17.20 16.76 -5.30
C ALA A 121 -16.77 16.35 -3.87
N VAL A 122 -17.08 17.15 -2.84
CA VAL A 122 -16.85 16.80 -1.43
C VAL A 122 -17.79 15.68 -1.01
N ILE A 123 -19.09 15.81 -1.26
CA ILE A 123 -20.10 14.77 -0.92
C ILE A 123 -19.72 13.45 -1.59
N TYR A 124 -19.35 13.49 -2.86
CA TYR A 124 -18.92 12.29 -3.58
C TYR A 124 -17.71 11.61 -2.91
N ALA A 125 -16.67 12.38 -2.61
CA ALA A 125 -15.46 11.84 -1.99
C ALA A 125 -15.74 11.26 -0.58
N ASP A 126 -16.64 11.90 0.19
CA ASP A 126 -17.03 11.43 1.52
C ASP A 126 -17.88 10.15 1.43
N LEU A 127 -18.83 10.08 0.50
CA LEU A 127 -19.62 8.87 0.26
C LEU A 127 -18.74 7.70 -0.22
N ALA A 128 -17.83 7.95 -1.17
CA ALA A 128 -16.92 6.93 -1.68
C ALA A 128 -16.05 6.33 -0.58
N ARG A 129 -15.62 7.14 0.40
CA ARG A 129 -14.83 6.68 1.55
C ARG A 129 -15.65 6.12 2.71
N GLY A 130 -16.94 6.48 2.78
CA GLY A 130 -17.82 6.05 3.87
C GLY A 130 -18.53 4.72 3.60
N VAL A 131 -18.68 4.32 2.32
CA VAL A 131 -19.38 3.10 1.96
C VAL A 131 -18.40 1.94 1.74
N PRO A 132 -18.60 0.75 2.34
CA PRO A 132 -17.77 -0.42 2.06
C PRO A 132 -17.75 -0.77 0.57
N THR A 133 -16.54 -0.98 0.02
CA THR A 133 -16.32 -1.28 -1.41
C THR A 133 -17.19 -2.43 -1.91
N ILE A 134 -17.30 -3.50 -1.12
CA ILE A 134 -18.10 -4.69 -1.48
C ILE A 134 -19.60 -4.36 -1.68
N LEU A 135 -20.16 -3.43 -0.88
CA LEU A 135 -21.56 -3.04 -1.01
C LEU A 135 -21.81 -2.32 -2.34
N VAL A 136 -20.91 -1.44 -2.75
CA VAL A 136 -21.01 -0.72 -4.02
C VAL A 136 -20.87 -1.68 -5.20
N ILE A 137 -19.91 -2.60 -5.13
CA ILE A 137 -19.73 -3.64 -6.14
C ILE A 137 -20.98 -4.51 -6.25
N ALA A 138 -21.55 -4.95 -5.12
CA ALA A 138 -22.77 -5.78 -5.12
C ALA A 138 -23.98 -5.01 -5.65
N LEU A 139 -24.17 -3.76 -5.20
CA LEU A 139 -25.27 -2.91 -5.64
C LEU A 139 -25.25 -2.67 -7.15
N LEU A 140 -24.09 -2.34 -7.70
CA LEU A 140 -23.95 -2.10 -9.13
C LEU A 140 -23.91 -3.40 -9.93
N GLY A 141 -23.15 -4.39 -9.48
CA GLY A 141 -22.95 -5.65 -10.19
C GLY A 141 -24.17 -6.55 -10.26
N PHE A 142 -25.08 -6.49 -9.28
CA PHE A 142 -26.36 -7.17 -9.32
C PHE A 142 -27.49 -6.23 -9.73
N GLY A 143 -27.53 -5.00 -9.19
CA GLY A 143 -28.65 -4.08 -9.38
C GLY A 143 -28.75 -3.57 -10.79
N ALA A 144 -27.68 -3.09 -11.40
CA ALA A 144 -27.74 -2.52 -12.75
C ALA A 144 -28.12 -3.56 -13.83
N PRO A 145 -27.56 -4.79 -13.86
CA PRO A 145 -28.03 -5.84 -14.76
C PRO A 145 -29.47 -6.27 -14.52
N ALA A 146 -29.95 -6.26 -13.28
CA ALA A 146 -31.32 -6.66 -12.94
C ALA A 146 -32.37 -5.72 -13.52
N LEU A 147 -32.05 -4.44 -13.75
CA LEU A 147 -32.95 -3.46 -14.34
C LEU A 147 -33.23 -3.70 -15.83
N GLN A 148 -32.43 -4.49 -16.53
CA GLN A 148 -32.58 -4.85 -17.95
C GLN A 148 -32.83 -3.63 -18.88
N LEU A 149 -32.19 -2.49 -18.57
CA LEU A 149 -32.37 -1.26 -19.32
C LEU A 149 -31.74 -1.36 -20.71
N THR A 150 -32.48 -0.93 -21.73
CA THR A 150 -32.01 -0.89 -23.13
C THR A 150 -30.80 0.07 -23.24
N GLY A 151 -29.73 -0.39 -23.88
CA GLY A 151 -28.50 0.39 -24.06
C GLY A 151 -27.56 0.39 -22.86
N VAL A 152 -27.92 -0.29 -21.77
CA VAL A 152 -27.07 -0.42 -20.56
C VAL A 152 -26.43 -1.81 -20.57
N PRO A 153 -25.09 -1.90 -20.37
CA PRO A 153 -24.40 -3.20 -20.31
C PRO A 153 -24.96 -4.11 -19.23
N SER A 154 -25.20 -5.38 -19.54
CA SER A 154 -25.62 -6.39 -18.54
C SER A 154 -24.43 -7.11 -17.88
N SER A 155 -23.21 -6.78 -18.24
CA SER A 155 -21.99 -7.42 -17.74
C SER A 155 -21.72 -7.07 -16.26
N ARG A 156 -21.69 -8.09 -15.40
CA ARG A 156 -21.33 -7.94 -13.98
C ARG A 156 -19.90 -7.43 -13.82
N VAL A 157 -18.97 -7.87 -14.67
CA VAL A 157 -17.57 -7.42 -14.66
C VAL A 157 -17.48 -5.92 -14.93
N PHE A 158 -18.26 -5.42 -15.90
CA PHE A 158 -18.32 -3.99 -16.21
C PHE A 158 -18.80 -3.19 -14.99
N TRP A 159 -19.88 -3.58 -14.36
CA TRP A 159 -20.46 -2.85 -13.23
C TRP A 159 -19.61 -2.97 -11.96
N ALA A 160 -18.95 -4.11 -11.76
CA ALA A 160 -17.94 -4.25 -10.69
C ALA A 160 -16.77 -3.28 -10.92
N GLY A 161 -16.27 -3.18 -12.14
CA GLY A 161 -15.24 -2.20 -12.51
C GLY A 161 -15.69 -0.75 -12.27
N VAL A 162 -16.93 -0.42 -12.65
CA VAL A 162 -17.52 0.91 -12.33
C VAL A 162 -17.56 1.14 -10.82
N GLY A 163 -17.95 0.14 -10.03
CA GLY A 163 -17.95 0.23 -8.57
C GLY A 163 -16.56 0.50 -7.99
N LEU A 164 -15.55 -0.22 -8.47
CA LEU A 164 -14.15 0.01 -8.06
C LEU A 164 -13.69 1.41 -8.45
N ILE A 165 -13.98 1.87 -9.67
CA ILE A 165 -13.62 3.21 -10.15
C ILE A 165 -14.29 4.28 -9.28
N LEU A 166 -15.56 4.15 -8.95
CA LEU A 166 -16.28 5.12 -8.12
C LEU A 166 -15.68 5.20 -6.71
N ILE A 167 -15.41 4.09 -6.08
CA ILE A 167 -14.86 4.07 -4.72
C ILE A 167 -13.42 4.62 -4.71
N TYR A 168 -12.55 4.04 -5.52
CA TYR A 168 -11.13 4.38 -5.49
C TYR A 168 -10.83 5.79 -6.01
N SER A 169 -11.64 6.35 -6.92
CA SER A 169 -11.48 7.75 -7.34
C SER A 169 -11.76 8.73 -6.21
N GLY A 170 -12.64 8.40 -5.25
CA GLY A 170 -12.83 9.19 -4.03
C GLY A 170 -11.60 9.17 -3.12
N TYR A 171 -10.99 8.00 -2.91
CA TYR A 171 -9.73 7.86 -2.13
C TYR A 171 -8.60 8.63 -2.79
N VAL A 172 -8.35 8.40 -4.07
CA VAL A 172 -7.25 9.01 -4.82
C VAL A 172 -7.44 10.53 -4.96
N ALA A 173 -8.68 11.03 -5.10
CA ALA A 173 -8.95 12.46 -5.11
C ALA A 173 -8.54 13.15 -3.79
N GLU A 174 -8.74 12.46 -2.66
CA GLU A 174 -8.29 12.95 -1.36
C GLU A 174 -6.76 12.92 -1.23
N VAL A 175 -6.10 11.90 -1.78
CA VAL A 175 -4.64 11.84 -1.85
C VAL A 175 -4.09 13.01 -2.67
N TYR A 176 -4.67 13.33 -3.81
CA TYR A 176 -4.28 14.49 -4.60
C TYR A 176 -4.44 15.80 -3.85
N ARG A 177 -5.59 16.00 -3.19
CA ARG A 177 -5.87 17.17 -2.36
C ARG A 177 -4.84 17.31 -1.23
N ALA A 178 -4.64 16.27 -0.46
CA ALA A 178 -3.70 16.25 0.66
C ALA A 178 -2.25 16.51 0.20
N GLY A 179 -1.88 15.99 -0.97
CA GLY A 179 -0.58 16.26 -1.57
C GLY A 179 -0.34 17.73 -1.90
N ILE A 180 -1.33 18.39 -2.50
CA ILE A 180 -1.25 19.83 -2.83
C ILE A 180 -1.22 20.65 -1.55
N GLU A 181 -2.14 20.40 -0.60
CA GLU A 181 -2.22 21.14 0.67
C GLU A 181 -1.02 20.92 1.59
N SER A 182 -0.28 19.85 1.41
CA SER A 182 0.93 19.56 2.17
C SER A 182 2.09 20.51 1.84
N VAL A 183 2.05 21.23 0.69
CA VAL A 183 3.07 22.20 0.34
C VAL A 183 2.84 23.47 1.15
N HIS A 184 3.85 23.88 1.93
CA HIS A 184 3.70 25.02 2.83
C HIS A 184 3.37 26.31 2.06
N PRO A 185 2.40 27.14 2.53
CA PRO A 185 1.98 28.37 1.84
C PRO A 185 3.11 29.37 1.57
N SER A 186 4.17 29.36 2.40
CA SER A 186 5.37 30.19 2.17
C SER A 186 6.06 29.92 0.83
N GLN A 187 5.93 28.71 0.28
CA GLN A 187 6.51 28.36 -1.03
C GLN A 187 5.81 29.13 -2.16
N GLU A 188 4.48 29.27 -2.10
CA GLU A 188 3.72 30.11 -3.03
C GLU A 188 4.07 31.59 -2.83
N ALA A 189 4.09 32.05 -1.57
CA ALA A 189 4.42 33.43 -1.26
C ALA A 189 5.83 33.83 -1.76
N ALA A 190 6.84 32.98 -1.51
CA ALA A 190 8.20 33.21 -1.99
C ALA A 190 8.29 33.23 -3.53
N ALA A 191 7.64 32.30 -4.20
CA ALA A 191 7.59 32.26 -5.66
C ALA A 191 6.97 33.54 -6.23
N ARG A 192 5.90 34.06 -5.61
CA ARG A 192 5.23 35.30 -6.02
C ARG A 192 6.07 36.54 -5.73
N SER A 193 6.85 36.56 -4.65
CA SER A 193 7.80 37.63 -4.35
C SER A 193 8.89 37.77 -5.41
N LEU A 194 9.24 36.64 -6.07
CA LEU A 194 10.16 36.59 -7.21
C LEU A 194 9.50 36.97 -8.55
N GLY A 195 8.25 37.48 -8.55
CA GLY A 195 7.54 37.90 -9.75
C GLY A 195 6.81 36.79 -10.52
N LEU A 196 6.77 35.55 -10.01
CA LEU A 196 6.02 34.51 -10.68
C LEU A 196 4.51 34.76 -10.57
N SER A 197 3.76 34.54 -11.65
CA SER A 197 2.31 34.52 -11.62
C SER A 197 1.82 33.31 -10.77
N ARG A 198 0.55 33.32 -10.33
CA ARG A 198 -0.03 32.21 -9.56
C ARG A 198 0.07 30.89 -10.30
N PHE A 199 -0.17 30.88 -11.60
CA PHE A 199 -0.05 29.70 -12.44
C PHE A 199 1.40 29.19 -12.55
N GLN A 200 2.35 30.11 -12.69
CA GLN A 200 3.78 29.77 -12.73
C GLN A 200 4.26 29.23 -11.39
N ALA A 201 3.85 29.81 -10.26
CA ALA A 201 4.15 29.33 -8.93
C ALA A 201 3.58 27.91 -8.73
N LEU A 202 2.31 27.68 -9.15
CA LEU A 202 1.70 26.36 -9.10
C LEU A 202 2.49 25.35 -9.94
N ARG A 203 2.79 25.67 -11.20
CA ARG A 203 3.42 24.73 -12.14
C ARG A 203 4.88 24.42 -11.80
N HIS A 204 5.66 25.43 -11.38
CA HIS A 204 7.12 25.25 -11.23
C HIS A 204 7.56 25.01 -9.78
N VAL A 205 6.76 25.38 -8.78
CA VAL A 205 7.13 25.29 -7.36
C VAL A 205 6.25 24.29 -6.61
N ILE A 206 4.92 24.44 -6.68
CA ILE A 206 3.99 23.66 -5.87
C ILE A 206 3.80 22.26 -6.45
N LEU A 207 3.44 22.15 -7.73
CA LEU A 207 3.09 20.88 -8.37
C LEU A 207 4.22 19.85 -8.33
N PRO A 208 5.50 20.18 -8.60
CA PRO A 208 6.60 19.22 -8.47
C PRO A 208 6.80 18.70 -7.05
N GLN A 209 6.52 19.53 -6.03
CA GLN A 209 6.60 19.14 -4.64
C GLN A 209 5.39 18.27 -4.25
N ALA A 210 4.18 18.65 -4.66
CA ALA A 210 2.96 17.92 -4.41
C ALA A 210 3.01 16.51 -5.02
N ILE A 211 3.43 16.36 -6.28
CA ILE A 211 3.56 15.06 -6.96
C ILE A 211 4.44 14.10 -6.15
N ARG A 212 5.59 14.56 -5.66
CA ARG A 212 6.48 13.71 -4.85
C ARG A 212 5.84 13.24 -3.54
N ARG A 213 4.90 14.01 -2.98
CA ARG A 213 4.20 13.66 -1.73
C ARG A 213 2.99 12.77 -1.98
N VAL A 214 2.41 12.84 -3.17
CA VAL A 214 1.27 12.05 -3.61
C VAL A 214 1.67 10.61 -3.99
N ILE A 215 2.85 10.41 -4.59
CA ILE A 215 3.28 9.10 -5.07
C ILE A 215 3.21 7.99 -4.00
N PRO A 216 3.73 8.15 -2.76
CA PRO A 216 3.68 7.07 -1.78
C PRO A 216 2.26 6.62 -1.40
N PRO A 217 1.31 7.51 -1.04
CA PRO A 217 -0.05 7.08 -0.77
C PRO A 217 -0.76 6.52 -2.01
N LEU A 218 -0.54 7.05 -3.22
CA LEU A 218 -1.08 6.47 -4.45
C LEU A 218 -0.65 5.01 -4.66
N LEU A 219 0.61 4.69 -4.39
CA LEU A 219 1.09 3.32 -4.51
C LEU A 219 0.43 2.39 -3.48
N ASN A 220 0.05 2.88 -2.30
CA ASN A 220 -0.72 2.11 -1.33
C ASN A 220 -2.16 1.86 -1.82
N ASP A 221 -2.82 2.87 -2.41
CA ASP A 221 -4.15 2.71 -3.00
C ASP A 221 -4.10 1.74 -4.20
N PHE A 222 -3.06 1.80 -5.01
CA PHE A 222 -2.78 0.88 -6.11
C PHE A 222 -2.68 -0.58 -5.63
N ILE A 223 -1.96 -0.84 -4.53
CA ILE A 223 -1.89 -2.16 -3.89
C ILE A 223 -3.26 -2.56 -3.33
N GLY A 224 -4.01 -1.62 -2.77
CA GLY A 224 -5.38 -1.83 -2.30
C GLY A 224 -6.30 -2.29 -3.41
N LEU A 225 -6.37 -1.52 -4.51
CA LEU A 225 -7.17 -1.83 -5.69
C LEU A 225 -6.87 -3.23 -6.25
N GLN A 226 -5.57 -3.57 -6.37
CA GLN A 226 -5.14 -4.86 -6.89
C GLN A 226 -5.75 -6.03 -6.08
N LYS A 227 -5.80 -5.90 -4.75
CA LYS A 227 -6.43 -6.91 -3.88
C LYS A 227 -7.96 -6.88 -3.97
N ASP A 228 -8.55 -5.69 -4.06
CA ASP A 228 -10.00 -5.52 -4.11
C ASP A 228 -10.62 -5.98 -5.44
N THR A 229 -9.81 -6.26 -6.48
CA THR A 229 -10.31 -6.95 -7.67
C THR A 229 -10.88 -8.34 -7.38
N ALA A 230 -10.45 -8.99 -6.28
CA ALA A 230 -11.02 -10.26 -5.83
C ALA A 230 -12.49 -10.14 -5.38
N LEU A 231 -12.95 -8.94 -4.99
CA LEU A 231 -14.35 -8.71 -4.63
C LEU A 231 -15.32 -8.94 -5.80
N VAL A 232 -14.82 -8.86 -7.04
CA VAL A 232 -15.61 -9.12 -8.25
C VAL A 232 -16.11 -10.57 -8.29
N GLY A 233 -15.36 -11.49 -7.70
CA GLY A 233 -15.74 -12.90 -7.53
C GLY A 233 -17.05 -13.11 -6.77
N THR A 234 -17.39 -12.20 -5.85
CA THR A 234 -18.64 -12.27 -5.08
C THR A 234 -19.89 -12.14 -5.96
N LEU A 235 -19.75 -11.62 -7.17
CA LEU A 235 -20.81 -11.53 -8.18
C LEU A 235 -20.95 -12.82 -9.02
N GLY A 236 -20.20 -13.89 -8.71
CA GLY A 236 -20.15 -15.11 -9.50
C GLY A 236 -19.34 -14.95 -10.80
N VAL A 237 -18.46 -13.98 -10.88
CA VAL A 237 -17.50 -13.81 -11.98
C VAL A 237 -16.29 -14.70 -11.69
N ILE A 238 -15.92 -15.54 -12.66
CA ILE A 238 -14.77 -16.45 -12.52
C ILE A 238 -13.48 -15.64 -12.64
N GLU A 239 -12.94 -15.24 -11.50
CA GLU A 239 -11.63 -14.68 -11.28
C GLU A 239 -10.91 -15.54 -10.21
N ALA A 240 -9.70 -15.20 -9.80
CA ALA A 240 -8.89 -16.08 -8.96
C ALA A 240 -9.54 -16.53 -7.65
N PHE A 241 -10.25 -15.65 -6.94
CA PHE A 241 -10.93 -15.99 -5.70
C PHE A 241 -12.15 -16.91 -5.96
N ASN A 242 -12.99 -16.57 -6.94
CA ASN A 242 -14.15 -17.40 -7.28
C ASN A 242 -13.73 -18.77 -7.84
N GLN A 243 -12.66 -18.84 -8.67
CA GLN A 243 -12.11 -20.10 -9.12
C GLN A 243 -11.63 -20.94 -7.94
N SER A 244 -10.92 -20.34 -6.97
CA SER A 244 -10.49 -21.06 -5.75
C SER A 244 -11.67 -21.61 -4.95
N GLN A 245 -12.79 -20.88 -4.92
CA GLN A 245 -14.02 -21.32 -4.27
C GLN A 245 -14.63 -22.52 -4.98
N ILE A 246 -14.65 -22.51 -6.31
CA ILE A 246 -15.14 -23.64 -7.13
C ILE A 246 -14.30 -24.89 -6.86
N ASP A 247 -12.96 -24.77 -6.92
CA ASP A 247 -12.05 -25.87 -6.73
C ASP A 247 -12.11 -26.40 -5.28
N SER A 248 -12.16 -25.50 -4.30
CA SER A 248 -12.29 -25.86 -2.88
C SER A 248 -13.59 -26.59 -2.59
N ASN A 249 -14.70 -26.19 -3.22
CA ASN A 249 -15.99 -26.88 -3.06
C ASN A 249 -16.00 -28.27 -3.73
N ALA A 250 -15.22 -28.45 -4.79
CA ALA A 250 -15.12 -29.73 -5.50
C ALA A 250 -14.28 -30.76 -4.72
N THR A 251 -13.22 -30.33 -4.03
CA THR A 251 -12.29 -31.19 -3.31
C THR A 251 -12.56 -31.26 -1.80
N PHE A 252 -13.40 -30.36 -1.26
CA PHE A 252 -13.61 -30.14 0.18
C PHE A 252 -12.33 -29.83 0.94
N THR A 253 -11.34 -29.18 0.24
CA THR A 253 -10.08 -28.74 0.79
C THR A 253 -9.91 -27.21 0.55
N TYR A 254 -9.00 -26.58 1.28
CA TYR A 254 -8.75 -25.14 1.19
C TYR A 254 -7.43 -24.80 0.47
N GLY A 255 -6.75 -25.77 -0.09
CA GLY A 255 -5.48 -25.60 -0.82
C GLY A 255 -5.59 -24.65 -2.00
N ALA A 256 -6.72 -24.66 -2.70
CA ALA A 256 -7.00 -23.73 -3.81
C ALA A 256 -6.95 -22.27 -3.38
N TYR A 257 -7.44 -21.90 -2.19
CA TYR A 257 -7.33 -20.53 -1.68
C TYR A 257 -5.88 -20.13 -1.40
N LEU A 258 -5.03 -21.05 -0.96
CA LEU A 258 -3.60 -20.79 -0.79
C LEU A 258 -2.92 -20.54 -2.14
N ALA A 259 -3.29 -21.26 -3.19
CA ALA A 259 -2.81 -21.02 -4.54
C ALA A 259 -3.16 -19.61 -5.04
N ALA A 260 -4.41 -19.17 -4.85
CA ALA A 260 -4.80 -17.79 -5.16
C ALA A 260 -4.04 -16.76 -4.31
N ALA A 261 -3.92 -16.99 -3.00
CA ALA A 261 -3.19 -16.10 -2.09
C ALA A 261 -1.74 -15.90 -2.54
N VAL A 262 -1.06 -16.96 -2.98
CA VAL A 262 0.31 -16.89 -3.51
C VAL A 262 0.38 -15.98 -4.73
N LEU A 263 -0.58 -16.04 -5.66
CA LEU A 263 -0.61 -15.16 -6.84
C LEU A 263 -0.80 -13.68 -6.46
N PHE A 264 -1.74 -13.38 -5.54
CA PHE A 264 -1.92 -12.02 -5.04
C PHE A 264 -0.67 -11.50 -4.33
N VAL A 265 -0.04 -12.32 -3.48
CA VAL A 265 1.19 -11.99 -2.76
C VAL A 265 2.36 -11.78 -3.72
N ALA A 266 2.46 -12.60 -4.77
CA ALA A 266 3.52 -12.51 -5.80
C ALA A 266 3.50 -11.16 -6.55
N ILE A 267 2.34 -10.51 -6.70
CA ILE A 267 2.24 -9.16 -7.24
C ILE A 267 2.38 -8.10 -6.14
N THR A 268 1.71 -8.29 -5.01
CA THR A 268 1.64 -7.30 -3.95
C THR A 268 3.01 -7.03 -3.30
N ILE A 269 3.81 -8.08 -3.03
CA ILE A 269 5.13 -7.89 -2.38
C ILE A 269 6.09 -7.06 -3.25
N PRO A 270 6.30 -7.35 -4.56
CA PRO A 270 7.14 -6.51 -5.40
C PRO A 270 6.66 -5.05 -5.47
N LEU A 271 5.33 -4.83 -5.56
CA LEU A 271 4.75 -3.48 -5.56
C LEU A 271 5.01 -2.77 -4.23
N ALA A 272 4.81 -3.43 -3.10
CA ALA A 272 5.10 -2.88 -1.77
C ALA A 272 6.59 -2.53 -1.62
N ARG A 273 7.49 -3.41 -2.04
CA ARG A 273 8.95 -3.16 -2.01
C ARG A 273 9.36 -2.01 -2.92
N LEU A 274 8.75 -1.89 -4.09
CA LEU A 274 8.95 -0.74 -4.98
C LEU A 274 8.52 0.56 -4.29
N THR A 275 7.37 0.54 -3.62
CA THR A 275 6.86 1.67 -2.83
C THR A 275 7.85 2.07 -1.74
N ASP A 276 8.30 1.11 -0.92
CA ASP A 276 9.27 1.33 0.15
C ASP A 276 10.59 1.93 -0.40
N TRP A 277 11.06 1.40 -1.53
CA TRP A 277 12.28 1.89 -2.18
C TRP A 277 12.13 3.32 -2.70
N LEU A 278 11.00 3.66 -3.34
CA LEU A 278 10.72 5.01 -3.82
C LEU A 278 10.66 6.03 -2.67
N ILE A 279 10.00 5.67 -1.55
CA ILE A 279 9.93 6.49 -0.34
C ILE A 279 11.32 6.69 0.26
N ALA A 280 12.10 5.62 0.41
CA ALA A 280 13.45 5.70 0.95
C ALA A 280 14.37 6.56 0.07
N ARG A 281 14.26 6.43 -1.27
CA ARG A 281 15.02 7.24 -2.23
C ARG A 281 14.68 8.74 -2.12
N ASP A 282 13.40 9.09 -1.99
CA ASP A 282 12.99 10.50 -1.82
C ASP A 282 13.49 11.08 -0.50
N ARG A 283 13.40 10.34 0.61
CA ARG A 283 13.94 10.75 1.91
C ARG A 283 15.44 11.04 1.85
N ARG A 284 16.24 10.16 1.26
CA ARG A 284 17.70 10.36 1.10
C ARG A 284 18.03 11.60 0.29
N ARG A 285 17.28 11.89 -0.78
CA ARG A 285 17.47 13.09 -1.59
C ARG A 285 17.20 14.37 -0.80
N ARG A 286 16.16 14.39 0.04
CA ARG A 286 15.85 15.55 0.89
C ARG A 286 16.92 15.79 1.95
N GLN A 287 17.46 14.75 2.56
CA GLN A 287 18.53 14.85 3.53
C GLN A 287 19.82 15.39 2.90
N ALA A 288 20.17 14.92 1.71
CA ALA A 288 21.33 15.43 0.97
C ALA A 288 21.20 16.92 0.56
N THR A 289 19.98 17.39 0.28
CA THR A 289 19.73 18.79 -0.10
C THR A 289 19.60 19.70 1.13
N GLY A 290 19.11 19.22 2.27
CA GLY A 290 18.99 19.95 3.53
C GLY A 290 20.28 20.04 4.34
N ALA A 291 21.29 19.20 4.05
CA ALA A 291 22.61 19.25 4.69
C ALA A 291 23.52 20.36 4.10
N VAL A 292 23.05 21.07 3.07
CA VAL A 292 23.79 22.16 2.39
C VAL A 292 23.18 23.52 2.74
N ALA A 293 22.11 23.58 3.54
CA ALA A 293 21.50 24.81 4.06
C ALA A 293 21.68 24.88 5.58
#